data_abf0bba88b4c659980be1418ad93dd15
#
_entry.id   abf0bba88b4c659980be1418ad93dd15
#
_cell.length_a   1.000
_cell.length_b   1.000
_cell.length_c   1.000
_cell.angle_alpha   90.00
_cell.angle_beta   90.00
_cell.angle_gamma   90.00
#
_symmetry.space_group_name_H-M   'P 1'
#
loop_
_entity.id
_entity.type
_entity.pdbx_description
1 polymer ?
#
loop_
_entity_poly.entity_id
_entity_poly.type
_entity_poly.pdbx_seq_one_letter_code
_entity_poly.pdbx_strand_id
1 'polypeptide(L)'
;MTFEILTNPTNSQASLLFQQCLAEIVPENKLIQRAKDEVSGYFLERIESTEVSDDLWMKVINSNESKKKSNFVLDTDPFLSQLPRTLQAHLLNKKINWKSFKDVKIASILPKEKNEKLELIHVMPGAKIPQHTHEGNESFLVLHGSYSDEYGSYKQGTVQVRSDDHNHTPVGDARTGCIGLAYTHGKIKFSGKFGKLLNLVAN
;
A
#
# COMPACT_ATOMS: atom_id res chain seq x y z
N MET A 1 -14.01 1.73 -16.24
CA MET A 1 -13.63 0.43 -15.65
C MET A 1 -12.70 0.51 -14.43
N THR A 2 -12.05 1.63 -14.19
CA THR A 2 -11.04 1.82 -13.13
C THR A 2 -11.62 2.04 -11.72
N PHE A 3 -12.94 2.14 -11.56
CA PHE A 3 -13.58 2.55 -10.31
C PHE A 3 -14.24 1.41 -9.52
N GLU A 4 -14.57 0.29 -10.14
CA GLU A 4 -15.32 -0.79 -9.47
C GLU A 4 -14.50 -1.53 -8.40
N ILE A 5 -13.17 -1.57 -8.53
CA ILE A 5 -12.30 -2.28 -7.57
C ILE A 5 -12.08 -1.45 -6.29
N LEU A 6 -12.14 -0.12 -6.41
CA LEU A 6 -12.12 0.77 -5.24
C LEU A 6 -13.50 0.88 -4.57
N THR A 7 -14.57 0.48 -5.26
CA THR A 7 -15.97 0.60 -4.79
C THR A 7 -16.50 -0.65 -4.09
N ASN A 8 -15.76 -1.76 -4.09
CA ASN A 8 -16.13 -2.96 -3.34
C ASN A 8 -14.95 -3.41 -2.43
N PRO A 9 -14.57 -2.59 -1.44
CA PRO A 9 -13.49 -2.94 -0.53
C PRO A 9 -13.91 -4.15 0.28
N THR A 10 -13.07 -5.17 0.29
CA THR A 10 -13.22 -6.22 1.29
C THR A 10 -12.93 -5.61 2.67
N ASN A 11 -13.60 -6.10 3.72
CA ASN A 11 -13.32 -5.66 5.10
C ASN A 11 -12.04 -6.30 5.66
N SER A 12 -11.11 -6.73 4.80
CA SER A 12 -9.84 -7.31 5.23
C SER A 12 -8.88 -6.24 5.74
N GLN A 13 -7.98 -6.62 6.64
CA GLN A 13 -6.94 -5.72 7.13
C GLN A 13 -6.06 -5.19 5.99
N ALA A 14 -5.81 -6.02 4.98
CA ALA A 14 -5.01 -5.65 3.81
C ALA A 14 -5.69 -4.54 2.99
N SER A 15 -6.99 -4.70 2.71
CA SER A 15 -7.78 -3.69 2.00
C SER A 15 -7.85 -2.38 2.77
N LEU A 16 -8.14 -2.43 4.07
CA LEU A 16 -8.24 -1.23 4.92
C LEU A 16 -6.92 -0.47 4.97
N LEU A 17 -5.80 -1.16 5.19
CA LEU A 17 -4.48 -0.51 5.25
C LEU A 17 -4.09 0.10 3.90
N PHE A 18 -4.37 -0.59 2.79
CA PHE A 18 -4.14 -0.05 1.45
C PHE A 18 -4.94 1.25 1.22
N GLN A 19 -6.23 1.26 1.56
CA GLN A 19 -7.10 2.43 1.41
C GLN A 19 -6.64 3.60 2.29
N GLN A 20 -6.18 3.36 3.50
CA GLN A 20 -5.65 4.39 4.37
C GLN A 20 -4.37 5.02 3.79
N CYS A 21 -3.45 4.21 3.25
CA CYS A 21 -2.27 4.70 2.57
C CYS A 21 -2.62 5.50 1.30
N LEU A 22 -3.59 5.02 0.53
CA LEU A 22 -4.10 5.69 -0.65
C LEU A 22 -4.68 7.06 -0.30
N ALA A 23 -5.48 7.13 0.74
CA ALA A 23 -6.11 8.35 1.21
C ALA A 23 -5.10 9.40 1.72
N GLU A 24 -3.96 8.97 2.23
CA GLU A 24 -2.87 9.85 2.67
C GLU A 24 -2.07 10.41 1.48
N ILE A 25 -1.81 9.58 0.47
CA ILE A 25 -0.98 9.95 -0.70
C ILE A 25 -1.75 10.78 -1.73
N VAL A 26 -3.07 10.58 -1.83
CA VAL A 26 -3.93 11.23 -2.83
C VAL A 26 -5.09 11.98 -2.15
N PRO A 27 -4.81 13.03 -1.40
CA PRO A 27 -5.79 13.68 -0.51
C PRO A 27 -6.92 14.39 -1.25
N GLU A 28 -6.71 14.81 -2.50
CA GLU A 28 -7.68 15.62 -3.28
C GLU A 28 -8.71 14.79 -4.04
N ASN A 29 -8.62 13.46 -3.96
CA ASN A 29 -9.55 12.61 -4.68
C ASN A 29 -10.88 12.48 -3.91
N LYS A 30 -11.98 13.03 -4.46
CA LYS A 30 -13.32 12.96 -3.86
C LYS A 30 -13.81 11.55 -3.53
N LEU A 31 -13.32 10.53 -4.27
CA LEU A 31 -13.67 9.14 -4.01
C LEU A 31 -12.96 8.62 -2.76
N ILE A 32 -11.72 9.03 -2.56
CA ILE A 32 -10.95 8.69 -1.37
C ILE A 32 -11.53 9.38 -0.15
N GLN A 33 -12.01 10.61 -0.30
CA GLN A 33 -12.71 11.28 0.79
C GLN A 33 -13.99 10.52 1.17
N ARG A 34 -14.79 10.07 0.20
CA ARG A 34 -15.96 9.21 0.48
C ARG A 34 -15.57 7.89 1.15
N ALA A 35 -14.50 7.23 0.68
CA ALA A 35 -14.01 6.01 1.32
C ALA A 35 -13.53 6.26 2.76
N LYS A 36 -12.89 7.40 3.02
CA LYS A 36 -12.55 7.82 4.39
C LYS A 36 -13.79 8.00 5.26
N ASP A 37 -14.80 8.65 4.72
CA ASP A 37 -16.05 8.93 5.44
C ASP A 37 -16.82 7.63 5.71
N GLU A 38 -16.88 6.71 4.75
CA GLU A 38 -17.50 5.38 4.92
C GLU A 38 -16.74 4.51 5.93
N VAL A 39 -15.40 4.46 5.85
CA VAL A 39 -14.57 3.70 6.80
C VAL A 39 -14.68 4.31 8.20
N SER A 40 -14.66 5.63 8.31
CA SER A 40 -14.83 6.32 9.59
C SER A 40 -16.23 6.09 10.16
N GLY A 41 -17.27 6.14 9.31
CA GLY A 41 -18.65 5.82 9.69
C GLY A 41 -18.79 4.39 10.20
N TYR A 42 -18.23 3.42 9.49
CA TYR A 42 -18.25 2.00 9.87
C TYR A 42 -17.62 1.74 11.25
N PHE A 43 -16.54 2.44 11.58
CA PHE A 43 -15.93 2.35 12.91
C PHE A 43 -16.77 3.07 13.96
N LEU A 44 -17.33 4.23 13.64
CA LEU A 44 -18.15 5.01 14.58
C LEU A 44 -19.47 4.31 14.91
N GLU A 45 -20.11 3.64 13.96
CA GLU A 45 -21.35 2.88 14.18
C GLU A 45 -21.17 1.66 15.11
N ARG A 46 -19.93 1.19 15.28
CA ARG A 46 -19.61 0.03 16.15
C ARG A 46 -19.04 0.40 17.51
N ILE A 47 -18.77 1.66 17.72
CA ILE A 47 -18.39 2.17 19.04
C ILE A 47 -19.68 2.43 19.80
N GLU A 48 -19.95 1.65 20.84
CA GLU A 48 -21.01 2.00 21.79
C GLU A 48 -20.76 3.40 22.33
N SER A 49 -21.77 4.25 22.21
CA SER A 49 -21.67 5.62 22.76
C SER A 49 -21.53 5.52 24.27
N THR A 50 -20.35 5.84 24.77
CA THR A 50 -20.12 5.96 26.20
C THR A 50 -20.20 7.45 26.56
N GLU A 51 -20.99 7.80 27.57
CA GLU A 51 -20.98 9.15 28.09
C GLU A 51 -19.57 9.52 28.58
N VAL A 52 -18.97 10.48 27.93
CA VAL A 52 -17.65 10.98 28.30
C VAL A 52 -17.84 11.97 29.45
N SER A 53 -17.25 11.71 30.61
CA SER A 53 -17.30 12.63 31.73
C SER A 53 -16.66 13.97 31.37
N ASP A 54 -17.20 15.08 31.91
CA ASP A 54 -16.66 16.42 31.70
C ASP A 54 -15.19 16.51 32.07
N ASP A 55 -14.75 15.76 33.08
CA ASP A 55 -13.35 15.69 33.52
C ASP A 55 -12.44 15.06 32.44
N LEU A 56 -12.92 14.06 31.72
CA LEU A 56 -12.19 13.48 30.59
C LEU A 56 -12.13 14.43 29.40
N TRP A 57 -13.24 15.14 29.10
CA TRP A 57 -13.26 16.20 28.09
C TRP A 57 -12.25 17.30 28.39
N MET A 58 -12.22 17.79 29.63
CA MET A 58 -11.26 18.80 30.05
C MET A 58 -9.82 18.32 29.96
N LYS A 59 -9.55 17.05 30.26
CA LYS A 59 -8.22 16.44 30.06
C LYS A 59 -7.82 16.37 28.60
N VAL A 60 -8.73 16.03 27.69
CA VAL A 60 -8.49 15.99 26.25
C VAL A 60 -8.22 17.40 25.70
N ILE A 61 -9.03 18.39 26.07
CA ILE A 61 -8.85 19.78 25.64
C ILE A 61 -7.49 20.32 26.15
N ASN A 62 -7.19 20.14 27.42
CA ASN A 62 -5.94 20.62 28.04
C ASN A 62 -4.71 19.85 27.52
N SER A 63 -4.84 18.60 27.12
CA SER A 63 -3.76 17.82 26.49
C SER A 63 -3.41 18.30 25.08
N ASN A 64 -4.36 18.95 24.39
CA ASN A 64 -4.11 19.53 23.07
C ASN A 64 -3.26 20.81 23.11
N GLU A 65 -3.24 21.54 24.22
CA GLU A 65 -2.36 22.70 24.41
C GLU A 65 -0.89 22.28 24.64
N SER A 66 -0.66 21.09 25.17
CA SER A 66 0.68 20.54 25.39
C SER A 66 1.12 19.56 24.30
N LYS A 67 0.59 19.63 23.09
CA LYS A 67 1.21 18.97 21.95
C LYS A 67 2.60 19.58 21.72
N LYS A 68 3.55 19.28 22.63
CA LYS A 68 4.92 19.04 22.22
C LYS A 68 4.77 18.17 20.97
N LYS A 69 5.11 18.74 19.80
CA LYS A 69 5.46 17.92 18.64
C LYS A 69 6.36 16.84 19.23
N SER A 70 5.84 15.66 19.47
CA SER A 70 6.70 14.54 19.72
C SER A 70 7.51 14.48 18.43
N ASN A 71 8.73 14.99 18.48
CA ASN A 71 9.77 14.63 17.57
C ASN A 71 9.95 13.13 17.83
N PHE A 72 9.03 12.39 17.31
CA PHE A 72 9.18 10.96 17.10
C PHE A 72 10.24 10.87 16.00
N VAL A 73 11.48 11.08 16.42
CA VAL A 73 12.66 10.72 15.65
C VAL A 73 12.58 9.20 15.67
N LEU A 74 11.85 8.67 14.69
CA LEU A 74 12.15 7.36 14.20
C LEU A 74 13.63 7.47 13.83
N ASP A 75 14.49 6.77 14.57
CA ASP A 75 15.84 6.43 14.13
C ASP A 75 15.62 5.48 12.93
N THR A 76 15.18 6.10 11.82
CA THR A 76 14.46 5.43 10.75
C THR A 76 15.47 5.17 9.67
N ASP A 77 15.56 3.91 9.33
CA ASP A 77 15.97 3.50 7.99
C ASP A 77 15.43 4.56 7.00
N PRO A 78 16.32 5.26 6.25
CA PRO A 78 15.94 6.29 5.29
C PRO A 78 14.85 5.85 4.32
N PHE A 79 14.69 4.55 4.14
CA PHE A 79 13.63 3.94 3.36
C PHE A 79 12.25 4.15 4.03
N LEU A 80 12.12 3.96 5.34
CA LEU A 80 10.83 4.11 6.04
C LEU A 80 10.31 5.54 5.99
N SER A 81 11.19 6.54 5.99
CA SER A 81 10.80 7.94 5.90
C SER A 81 10.10 8.33 4.59
N GLN A 82 10.24 7.52 3.55
CA GLN A 82 9.60 7.71 2.25
C GLN A 82 8.19 7.11 2.16
N LEU A 83 7.78 6.36 3.19
CA LEU A 83 6.47 5.70 3.23
C LEU A 83 5.40 6.63 3.82
N PRO A 84 4.11 6.40 3.53
CA PRO A 84 3.00 7.07 4.23
C PRO A 84 3.09 6.88 5.74
N ARG A 85 2.68 7.87 6.52
CA ARG A 85 2.69 7.81 8.00
C ARG A 85 1.89 6.64 8.54
N THR A 86 0.77 6.33 7.91
CA THR A 86 -0.06 5.16 8.22
C THR A 86 0.76 3.87 8.12
N LEU A 87 1.55 3.72 7.06
CA LEU A 87 2.38 2.54 6.87
C LEU A 87 3.60 2.55 7.80
N GLN A 88 4.21 3.71 8.05
CA GLN A 88 5.27 3.87 9.05
C GLN A 88 4.79 3.43 10.43
N ALA A 89 3.60 3.88 10.85
CA ALA A 89 3.01 3.51 12.15
C ALA A 89 2.74 2.00 12.24
N HIS A 90 2.25 1.39 11.14
CA HIS A 90 2.01 -0.05 11.08
C HIS A 90 3.32 -0.86 11.17
N LEU A 91 4.40 -0.35 10.61
CA LEU A 91 5.73 -1.00 10.59
C LEU A 91 6.58 -0.67 11.82
N LEU A 92 6.12 0.23 12.68
CA LEU A 92 6.84 0.62 13.88
C LEU A 92 7.19 -0.60 14.74
N ASN A 93 8.48 -0.72 15.09
CA ASN A 93 9.01 -1.85 15.85
C ASN A 93 8.88 -3.23 15.16
N LYS A 94 8.55 -3.26 13.89
CA LYS A 94 8.51 -4.50 13.09
C LYS A 94 9.71 -4.56 12.16
N LYS A 95 10.36 -5.71 12.12
CA LYS A 95 11.39 -5.99 11.10
C LYS A 95 10.72 -6.29 9.76
N ILE A 96 11.08 -5.52 8.73
CA ILE A 96 10.61 -5.82 7.37
C ILE A 96 11.43 -7.01 6.84
N ASN A 97 10.75 -8.10 6.57
CA ASN A 97 11.37 -9.32 6.04
C ASN A 97 11.37 -9.27 4.51
N TRP A 98 12.43 -8.68 3.96
CA TRP A 98 12.60 -8.58 2.52
C TRP A 98 12.99 -9.91 1.89
N LYS A 99 12.26 -10.28 0.85
CA LYS A 99 12.67 -11.27 -0.15
C LYS A 99 13.24 -10.52 -1.34
N SER A 100 14.42 -10.86 -1.78
CA SER A 100 15.08 -10.17 -2.90
C SER A 100 15.20 -11.08 -4.11
N PHE A 101 14.87 -10.53 -5.27
CA PHE A 101 15.13 -11.16 -6.55
C PHE A 101 15.85 -10.13 -7.44
N LYS A 102 17.16 -10.32 -7.63
CA LYS A 102 18.02 -9.31 -8.26
C LYS A 102 17.81 -7.93 -7.59
N ASP A 103 17.46 -6.93 -8.39
CA ASP A 103 17.30 -5.54 -7.98
C ASP A 103 15.83 -5.19 -7.61
N VAL A 104 15.02 -6.22 -7.29
CA VAL A 104 13.66 -6.07 -6.79
C VAL A 104 13.57 -6.71 -5.41
N LYS A 105 13.01 -5.97 -4.45
CA LYS A 105 12.74 -6.46 -3.09
C LYS A 105 11.24 -6.43 -2.83
N ILE A 106 10.72 -7.48 -2.20
CA ILE A 106 9.31 -7.62 -1.85
C ILE A 106 9.20 -8.02 -0.38
N ALA A 107 8.29 -7.38 0.33
CA ALA A 107 8.00 -7.73 1.72
C ALA A 107 6.49 -7.75 1.96
N SER A 108 5.98 -8.84 2.52
CA SER A 108 4.60 -8.90 2.99
C SER A 108 4.45 -8.03 4.23
N ILE A 109 3.46 -7.14 4.21
CA ILE A 109 3.19 -6.19 5.29
C ILE A 109 2.25 -6.81 6.31
N LEU A 110 1.34 -7.65 5.86
CA LEU A 110 0.39 -8.40 6.67
C LEU A 110 0.47 -9.89 6.37
N PRO A 111 0.06 -10.76 7.30
CA PRO A 111 -0.16 -12.17 6.99
C PRO A 111 -1.13 -12.31 5.81
N LYS A 112 -0.87 -13.29 4.95
CA LYS A 112 -1.77 -13.62 3.84
C LYS A 112 -3.11 -14.09 4.40
N GLU A 113 -4.18 -13.42 4.01
CA GLU A 113 -5.54 -13.83 4.36
C GLU A 113 -6.27 -14.32 3.11
N LYS A 114 -6.73 -15.58 3.14
CA LYS A 114 -7.40 -16.20 1.97
C LYS A 114 -6.53 -16.06 0.71
N ASN A 115 -7.02 -15.27 -0.27
CA ASN A 115 -6.32 -14.99 -1.52
C ASN A 115 -5.78 -13.56 -1.60
N GLU A 116 -5.77 -12.83 -0.48
CA GLU A 116 -5.36 -11.43 -0.44
C GLU A 116 -3.94 -11.30 0.11
N LYS A 117 -3.19 -10.37 -0.47
CA LYS A 117 -1.84 -10.00 -0.02
C LYS A 117 -1.70 -8.48 -0.04
N LEU A 118 -0.99 -7.96 0.94
CA LEU A 118 -0.50 -6.59 0.94
C LEU A 118 1.02 -6.62 1.00
N GLU A 119 1.66 -6.17 -0.05
CA GLU A 119 3.12 -6.28 -0.23
C GLU A 119 3.73 -4.92 -0.55
N LEU A 120 4.83 -4.63 0.10
CA LEU A 120 5.69 -3.50 -0.23
C LEU A 120 6.70 -3.97 -1.26
N ILE A 121 6.76 -3.29 -2.40
CA ILE A 121 7.64 -3.61 -3.51
C ILE A 121 8.63 -2.46 -3.71
N HIS A 122 9.91 -2.78 -3.71
CA HIS A 122 10.98 -1.83 -3.98
C HIS A 122 11.75 -2.29 -5.22
N VAL A 123 11.56 -1.54 -6.30
CA VAL A 123 12.24 -1.72 -7.59
C VAL A 123 13.38 -0.73 -7.65
N MET A 124 14.61 -1.21 -7.69
CA MET A 124 15.81 -0.37 -7.77
C MET A 124 15.85 0.44 -9.07
N PRO A 125 16.64 1.53 -9.15
CA PRO A 125 16.78 2.31 -10.37
C PRO A 125 17.09 1.46 -11.59
N GLY A 126 16.27 1.58 -12.65
CA GLY A 126 16.40 0.83 -13.89
C GLY A 126 16.10 -0.67 -13.82
N ALA A 127 15.75 -1.20 -12.65
CA ALA A 127 15.41 -2.60 -12.48
C ALA A 127 14.08 -2.94 -13.16
N LYS A 128 13.95 -4.21 -13.56
CA LYS A 128 12.77 -4.74 -14.24
C LYS A 128 12.15 -5.87 -13.42
N ILE A 129 10.84 -5.81 -13.25
CA ILE A 129 10.06 -6.99 -12.83
C ILE A 129 9.83 -7.84 -14.09
N PRO A 130 10.15 -9.15 -14.05
CA PRO A 130 9.90 -10.03 -15.21
C PRO A 130 8.46 -9.97 -15.67
N GLN A 131 8.26 -10.16 -16.97
CA GLN A 131 6.94 -10.12 -17.59
C GLN A 131 5.95 -11.07 -16.88
N HIS A 132 4.80 -10.53 -16.52
CA HIS A 132 3.78 -11.24 -15.73
C HIS A 132 2.37 -10.71 -15.98
N THR A 133 1.41 -11.49 -15.53
CA THR A 133 -0.01 -11.14 -15.40
C THR A 133 -0.52 -11.59 -14.02
N HIS A 134 -1.78 -11.36 -13.73
CA HIS A 134 -2.41 -11.64 -12.44
C HIS A 134 -3.61 -12.59 -12.62
N GLU A 135 -3.78 -13.61 -11.77
CA GLU A 135 -4.98 -14.47 -11.74
C GLU A 135 -6.21 -13.80 -11.14
N GLY A 136 -6.12 -12.57 -10.77
CA GLY A 136 -7.16 -11.74 -10.20
C GLY A 136 -6.77 -10.30 -10.39
N ASN A 137 -7.09 -9.47 -9.41
CA ASN A 137 -6.79 -8.06 -9.51
C ASN A 137 -5.62 -7.67 -8.63
N GLU A 138 -4.77 -6.80 -9.14
CA GLU A 138 -3.78 -6.07 -8.38
C GLU A 138 -4.11 -4.57 -8.41
N SER A 139 -4.13 -3.95 -7.24
CA SER A 139 -4.11 -2.49 -7.09
C SER A 139 -2.73 -2.08 -6.62
N PHE A 140 -2.01 -1.30 -7.43
CA PHE A 140 -0.65 -0.86 -7.14
C PHE A 140 -0.60 0.65 -6.94
N LEU A 141 -0.28 1.09 -5.72
CA LEU A 141 -0.09 2.50 -5.36
C LEU A 141 1.39 2.85 -5.38
N VAL A 142 1.80 3.81 -6.21
CA VAL A 142 3.17 4.33 -6.22
C VAL A 142 3.37 5.24 -5.01
N LEU A 143 4.21 4.82 -4.06
CA LEU A 143 4.53 5.55 -2.84
C LEU A 143 5.68 6.53 -3.02
N HIS A 144 6.70 6.16 -3.81
CA HIS A 144 7.86 6.99 -4.11
C HIS A 144 8.45 6.63 -5.48
N GLY A 145 9.05 7.63 -6.15
CA GLY A 145 9.64 7.47 -7.47
C GLY A 145 8.60 7.27 -8.56
N SER A 146 8.94 6.46 -9.55
CA SER A 146 8.08 6.14 -10.68
C SER A 146 8.47 4.83 -11.35
N TYR A 147 7.57 4.29 -12.15
CA TYR A 147 7.83 3.17 -13.03
C TYR A 147 7.09 3.33 -14.37
N SER A 148 7.48 2.57 -15.35
CA SER A 148 6.78 2.46 -16.63
C SER A 148 6.61 1.01 -17.03
N ASP A 149 5.57 0.73 -17.83
CA ASP A 149 5.31 -0.55 -18.47
C ASP A 149 4.79 -0.32 -19.90
N GLU A 150 4.31 -1.35 -20.57
CA GLU A 150 3.75 -1.31 -21.92
C GLU A 150 2.51 -0.41 -22.05
N TYR A 151 1.87 -0.07 -20.94
CA TYR A 151 0.62 0.70 -20.88
C TYR A 151 0.83 2.17 -20.49
N GLY A 152 2.02 2.54 -19.98
CA GLY A 152 2.32 3.94 -19.62
C GLY A 152 3.40 4.14 -18.59
N SER A 153 3.43 5.36 -18.04
CA SER A 153 4.36 5.78 -16.99
C SER A 153 3.58 6.30 -15.79
N TYR A 154 4.00 5.91 -14.59
CA TYR A 154 3.25 6.09 -13.35
C TYR A 154 4.15 6.66 -12.28
N LYS A 155 3.81 7.82 -11.77
CA LYS A 155 4.55 8.55 -10.74
C LYS A 155 3.89 8.41 -9.36
N GLN A 156 4.58 8.88 -8.35
CA GLN A 156 4.06 8.93 -6.98
C GLN A 156 2.61 9.44 -6.93
N GLY A 157 1.77 8.76 -6.17
CA GLY A 157 0.34 9.03 -6.04
C GLY A 157 -0.52 8.39 -7.12
N THR A 158 0.07 7.74 -8.14
CA THR A 158 -0.72 7.00 -9.14
C THR A 158 -1.14 5.65 -8.59
N VAL A 159 -2.41 5.29 -8.82
CA VAL A 159 -2.91 3.93 -8.61
C VAL A 159 -3.12 3.26 -9.95
N GLN A 160 -2.58 2.08 -10.10
CA GLN A 160 -2.82 1.21 -11.25
C GLN A 160 -3.59 -0.02 -10.80
N VAL A 161 -4.54 -0.44 -11.64
CA VAL A 161 -5.26 -1.70 -11.47
C VAL A 161 -4.91 -2.60 -12.65
N ARG A 162 -4.51 -3.82 -12.35
CA ARG A 162 -4.16 -4.86 -13.32
C ARG A 162 -4.95 -6.13 -13.04
N SER A 163 -5.24 -6.86 -14.09
CA SER A 163 -5.96 -8.14 -14.08
C SER A 163 -5.25 -9.16 -14.99
N ASP A 164 -5.87 -10.28 -15.23
CA ASP A 164 -5.36 -11.34 -16.12
C ASP A 164 -5.22 -10.89 -17.59
N ASP A 165 -5.95 -9.86 -18.01
CA ASP A 165 -5.86 -9.26 -19.35
C ASP A 165 -4.60 -8.39 -19.53
N HIS A 166 -3.87 -8.08 -18.46
CA HIS A 166 -2.72 -7.20 -18.49
C HIS A 166 -1.42 -7.98 -18.32
N ASN A 167 -0.73 -8.24 -19.42
CA ASN A 167 0.60 -8.83 -19.39
C ASN A 167 1.63 -7.72 -19.56
N HIS A 168 2.45 -7.45 -18.51
CA HIS A 168 3.32 -6.29 -18.47
C HIS A 168 4.70 -6.57 -17.87
N THR A 169 5.63 -5.65 -18.14
CA THR A 169 7.02 -5.68 -17.66
C THR A 169 7.36 -4.35 -16.98
N PRO A 170 7.02 -4.18 -15.69
CA PRO A 170 7.31 -2.94 -14.99
C PRO A 170 8.82 -2.67 -14.90
N VAL A 171 9.20 -1.42 -15.19
CA VAL A 171 10.59 -0.93 -15.12
C VAL A 171 10.63 0.28 -14.21
N GLY A 172 11.38 0.21 -13.13
CA GLY A 172 11.63 1.35 -12.25
C GLY A 172 12.35 2.48 -12.97
N ASP A 173 12.04 3.71 -12.59
CA ASP A 173 12.76 4.90 -13.13
C ASP A 173 14.28 4.73 -13.00
N ALA A 174 15.03 5.20 -13.99
CA ALA A 174 16.47 4.98 -14.08
C ALA A 174 17.28 5.68 -12.98
N ARG A 175 16.71 6.71 -12.31
CA ARG A 175 17.38 7.49 -11.27
C ARG A 175 16.83 7.19 -9.88
N THR A 176 15.52 7.12 -9.75
CA THR A 176 14.84 7.00 -8.44
C THR A 176 14.36 5.60 -8.13
N GLY A 177 14.20 4.76 -9.14
CA GLY A 177 13.47 3.50 -8.99
C GLY A 177 12.01 3.74 -8.65
N CYS A 178 11.38 2.74 -8.01
CA CYS A 178 10.00 2.82 -7.58
C CYS A 178 9.79 2.09 -6.26
N ILE A 179 9.09 2.71 -5.33
CA ILE A 179 8.53 2.04 -4.16
C ILE A 179 7.02 2.06 -4.32
N GLY A 180 6.39 0.90 -4.20
CA GLY A 180 4.94 0.78 -4.30
C GLY A 180 4.35 -0.16 -3.28
N LEU A 181 3.07 0.02 -3.03
CA LEU A 181 2.25 -0.85 -2.21
C LEU A 181 1.29 -1.60 -3.13
N ALA A 182 1.44 -2.92 -3.18
CA ALA A 182 0.60 -3.81 -3.98
C ALA A 182 -0.44 -4.47 -3.08
N TYR A 183 -1.71 -4.26 -3.38
CA TYR A 183 -2.82 -5.03 -2.85
C TYR A 183 -3.29 -6.00 -3.94
N THR A 184 -3.05 -7.28 -3.73
CA THR A 184 -3.28 -8.31 -4.73
C THR A 184 -4.32 -9.31 -4.27
N HIS A 185 -5.26 -9.60 -5.14
CA HIS A 185 -6.24 -10.67 -4.98
C HIS A 185 -5.93 -11.77 -6.01
N GLY A 186 -5.49 -12.94 -5.53
CA GLY A 186 -5.07 -14.04 -6.39
C GLY A 186 -3.56 -14.21 -6.47
N LYS A 187 -3.09 -14.81 -7.57
CA LYS A 187 -1.68 -15.14 -7.78
C LYS A 187 -1.10 -14.34 -8.93
N ILE A 188 0.21 -14.10 -8.85
CA ILE A 188 0.98 -13.60 -9.98
C ILE A 188 1.38 -14.76 -10.90
N LYS A 189 1.30 -14.55 -12.21
CA LYS A 189 1.73 -15.50 -13.25
C LYS A 189 2.83 -14.88 -14.10
N PHE A 190 4.05 -15.34 -13.89
CA PHE A 190 5.16 -14.96 -14.75
C PHE A 190 5.06 -15.65 -16.11
N SER A 191 5.21 -14.87 -17.18
CA SER A 191 5.31 -15.30 -18.57
C SER A 191 6.77 -15.21 -19.04
N GLY A 192 7.07 -15.64 -20.26
CA GLY A 192 8.41 -15.59 -20.82
C GLY A 192 9.30 -16.78 -20.42
N LYS A 193 10.61 -16.73 -20.82
CA LYS A 193 11.53 -17.86 -20.79
C LYS A 193 11.75 -18.50 -19.41
N PHE A 194 11.65 -17.71 -18.36
CA PHE A 194 11.83 -18.13 -16.96
C PHE A 194 10.55 -18.20 -16.15
N GLY A 195 9.38 -17.98 -16.80
CA GLY A 195 8.09 -17.92 -16.11
C GLY A 195 7.78 -19.15 -15.26
N LYS A 196 8.04 -20.37 -15.79
CA LYS A 196 7.80 -21.62 -15.06
C LYS A 196 8.60 -21.71 -13.74
N LEU A 197 9.87 -21.31 -13.77
CA LEU A 197 10.74 -21.32 -12.59
C LEU A 197 10.30 -20.25 -11.58
N LEU A 198 9.99 -19.05 -12.03
CA LEU A 198 9.54 -17.95 -11.18
C LEU A 198 8.20 -18.27 -10.52
N ASN A 199 7.26 -18.88 -11.22
CA ASN A 199 5.97 -19.30 -10.69
C ASN A 199 6.07 -20.34 -9.57
N LEU A 200 7.13 -21.14 -9.57
CA LEU A 200 7.38 -22.13 -8.51
C LEU A 200 7.84 -21.46 -7.21
N VAL A 201 8.48 -20.30 -7.28
CA VAL A 201 9.08 -19.59 -6.13
C VAL A 201 8.18 -18.47 -5.60
N ALA A 202 7.35 -17.88 -6.45
CA ALA A 202 6.54 -16.69 -6.12
C ALA A 202 5.17 -17.02 -5.49
N ASN A 203 4.72 -18.24 -5.53
CA ASN A 203 3.42 -18.73 -5.04
C ASN A 203 3.61 -19.73 -3.90
#